data_b0f20bc8ec574d4ffe7e18c163469880
#
_entry.id   b0f20bc8ec574d4ffe7e18c163469880
#
_cell.length_a   1.000
_cell.length_b   1.000
_cell.length_c   1.000
_cell.angle_alpha   90.00
_cell.angle_beta   90.00
_cell.angle_gamma   90.00
#
_symmetry.space_group_name_H-M   'P 1'
#
loop_
_entity.id
_entity.type
_entity.pdbx_description
1 polymer ?
#
loop_
_entity_poly.entity_id
_entity_poly.type
_entity_poly.pdbx_seq_one_letter_code
_entity_poly.pdbx_strand_id
1 'polypeptide(L)'
;MCLDLNDGRTLIGGGGLSTSAIVAGGHPGSGSTANTETWDGTSWTEVNNLNTARQGANVAAHSNTAALAYGGYLGPPGNTGVTESWNGTSWTEVADLASARYNGTSAGSSTSAWLAGGSPGTPNATEEWLVPATVTNTTITVS
;
A
#
# COMPACT_ATOMS: atom_id res chain seq x y z
N MET A 1 -1.61 26.10 -2.71
CA MET A 1 -0.59 25.74 -1.70
C MET A 1 -0.91 24.32 -1.25
N CYS A 2 0.02 23.39 -1.34
CA CYS A 2 -0.17 22.04 -0.85
C CYS A 2 0.05 22.06 0.68
N LEU A 3 -0.82 21.42 1.44
CA LEU A 3 -0.65 21.30 2.88
C LEU A 3 0.26 20.12 3.21
N ASP A 4 0.97 20.23 4.31
CA ASP A 4 1.84 19.16 4.81
C ASP A 4 1.00 18.00 5.40
N LEU A 5 1.63 16.83 5.54
CA LEU A 5 1.06 15.72 6.31
C LEU A 5 0.77 16.15 7.74
N ASN A 6 -0.30 15.61 8.33
CA ASN A 6 -0.64 15.87 9.73
C ASN A 6 0.41 15.26 10.68
N ASP A 7 1.02 14.16 10.29
CA ASP A 7 2.06 13.48 11.07
C ASP A 7 3.36 13.33 10.25
N GLY A 8 4.40 14.08 10.66
CA GLY A 8 5.70 14.08 9.99
C GLY A 8 6.46 12.77 10.21
N ARG A 9 6.72 12.03 9.11
CA ARG A 9 7.39 10.73 9.16
C ARG A 9 8.17 10.43 7.88
N THR A 10 9.16 9.56 8.01
CA THR A 10 9.99 9.06 6.90
C THR A 10 9.60 7.63 6.54
N LEU A 11 10.17 7.09 5.46
CA LEU A 11 9.96 5.68 5.04
C LEU A 11 8.46 5.33 4.88
N ILE A 12 7.66 6.27 4.42
CA ILE A 12 6.24 6.08 4.13
C ILE A 12 6.05 5.47 2.75
N GLY A 13 5.04 4.62 2.62
CA GLY A 13 4.51 4.20 1.33
C GLY A 13 3.39 5.13 0.87
N GLY A 14 3.32 5.41 -0.41
CA GLY A 14 2.26 6.26 -0.94
C GLY A 14 1.97 6.03 -2.41
N GLY A 15 0.75 6.36 -2.82
CA GLY A 15 0.29 6.28 -4.20
C GLY A 15 -0.95 7.13 -4.43
N GLY A 16 -1.30 7.32 -5.70
CA GLY A 16 -2.47 8.10 -6.09
C GLY A 16 -2.17 9.19 -7.11
N LEU A 17 -3.13 10.07 -7.28
CA LEU A 17 -3.08 11.22 -8.17
C LEU A 17 -2.91 12.51 -7.36
N SER A 18 -2.56 13.61 -8.03
CA SER A 18 -2.43 14.94 -7.41
C SER A 18 -3.71 15.45 -6.74
N THR A 19 -4.86 14.88 -7.08
CA THR A 19 -6.17 15.23 -6.52
C THR A 19 -6.75 14.14 -5.60
N SER A 20 -6.08 12.99 -5.48
CA SER A 20 -6.59 11.86 -4.70
C SER A 20 -5.44 10.88 -4.43
N ALA A 21 -4.88 10.90 -3.24
CA ALA A 21 -3.75 10.06 -2.86
C ALA A 21 -3.90 9.48 -1.45
N ILE A 22 -3.07 8.50 -1.15
CA ILE A 22 -3.00 7.85 0.16
C ILE A 22 -1.55 7.60 0.53
N VAL A 23 -1.23 7.76 1.80
CA VAL A 23 0.06 7.37 2.39
C VAL A 23 -0.19 6.52 3.62
N ALA A 24 0.64 5.52 3.84
CA ALA A 24 0.46 4.59 4.95
C ALA A 24 1.79 4.11 5.54
N GLY A 25 1.78 3.88 6.84
CA GLY A 25 2.95 3.45 7.59
C GLY A 25 4.01 4.53 7.73
N GLY A 26 5.24 4.12 8.00
CA GLY A 26 6.39 5.01 8.11
C GLY A 26 7.11 4.96 9.44
N HIS A 27 8.04 5.89 9.63
CA HIS A 27 8.87 6.02 10.82
C HIS A 27 8.78 7.47 11.36
N PRO A 28 8.06 7.71 12.47
CA PRO A 28 7.88 9.05 13.04
C PRO A 28 9.02 9.51 13.96
N GLY A 29 10.19 8.89 13.86
CA GLY A 29 11.36 9.17 14.72
C GLY A 29 11.61 8.12 15.79
N SER A 30 10.63 7.30 16.13
CA SER A 30 10.77 6.17 17.06
C SER A 30 9.86 5.01 16.64
N GLY A 31 10.45 3.92 16.14
CA GLY A 31 9.70 2.73 15.73
C GLY A 31 8.90 2.90 14.45
N SER A 32 8.15 1.88 14.10
CA SER A 32 7.25 1.89 12.94
C SER A 32 5.86 2.36 13.35
N THR A 33 5.15 3.05 12.45
CA THR A 33 3.76 3.46 12.65
C THR A 33 2.81 2.77 11.67
N ALA A 34 1.53 2.71 12.03
CA ALA A 34 0.45 2.25 11.18
C ALA A 34 -0.35 3.41 10.55
N ASN A 35 -0.03 4.65 10.88
CA ASN A 35 -0.81 5.82 10.51
C ASN A 35 -1.04 5.88 9.00
N THR A 36 -2.27 6.19 8.65
CA THR A 36 -2.71 6.35 7.26
C THR A 36 -3.34 7.72 7.10
N GLU A 37 -2.94 8.43 6.05
CA GLU A 37 -3.55 9.70 5.67
C GLU A 37 -3.97 9.67 4.21
N THR A 38 -5.08 10.32 3.91
CA THR A 38 -5.61 10.47 2.55
C THR A 38 -5.62 11.94 2.14
N TRP A 39 -5.31 12.18 0.86
CA TRP A 39 -5.33 13.49 0.20
C TRP A 39 -6.56 13.60 -0.70
N ASP A 40 -7.28 14.70 -0.60
CA ASP A 40 -8.49 15.00 -1.38
C ASP A 40 -8.27 16.06 -2.48
N GLY A 41 -7.03 16.47 -2.71
CA GLY A 41 -6.66 17.56 -3.60
C GLY A 41 -6.47 18.90 -2.89
N THR A 42 -6.83 18.98 -1.60
CA THR A 42 -6.78 20.22 -0.81
C THR A 42 -6.07 20.02 0.54
N SER A 43 -6.36 18.91 1.22
CA SER A 43 -5.85 18.63 2.57
C SER A 43 -5.58 17.15 2.79
N TRP A 44 -4.68 16.86 3.72
CA TRP A 44 -4.47 15.52 4.27
C TRP A 44 -5.43 15.29 5.44
N THR A 45 -6.02 14.12 5.49
CA THR A 45 -6.91 13.67 6.56
C THR A 45 -6.45 12.33 7.09
N GLU A 46 -6.28 12.23 8.41
CA GLU A 46 -6.01 10.96 9.08
C GLU A 46 -7.24 10.05 8.99
N VAL A 47 -7.03 8.79 8.63
CA VAL A 47 -8.07 7.78 8.45
C VAL A 47 -7.70 6.52 9.22
N ASN A 48 -8.46 5.43 9.08
CA ASN A 48 -8.19 4.17 9.76
C ASN A 48 -6.81 3.61 9.37
N ASN A 49 -6.07 3.23 10.38
CA ASN A 49 -4.68 2.79 10.27
C ASN A 49 -4.55 1.37 9.70
N LEU A 50 -3.35 1.07 9.18
CA LEU A 50 -2.95 -0.31 8.88
C LEU A 50 -3.16 -1.21 10.11
N ASN A 51 -3.49 -2.47 9.89
CA ASN A 51 -3.57 -3.45 10.98
C ASN A 51 -2.17 -3.77 11.55
N THR A 52 -1.13 -3.64 10.74
CA THR A 52 0.25 -3.91 11.13
C THR A 52 1.12 -2.68 10.92
N ALA A 53 1.63 -2.09 12.02
CA ALA A 53 2.55 -0.96 11.98
C ALA A 53 3.86 -1.34 11.28
N ARG A 54 4.30 -0.56 10.30
CA ARG A 54 5.50 -0.85 9.48
C ARG A 54 6.03 0.38 8.78
N GLN A 55 7.33 0.39 8.55
CA GLN A 55 8.02 1.40 7.76
C GLN A 55 8.56 0.78 6.47
N GLY A 56 8.85 1.59 5.45
CA GLY A 56 9.37 1.11 4.16
C GLY A 56 8.42 0.16 3.43
N ALA A 57 7.13 0.19 3.76
CA ALA A 57 6.11 -0.50 2.99
C ALA A 57 5.97 0.11 1.60
N ASN A 58 5.59 -0.70 0.64
CA ASN A 58 5.24 -0.22 -0.69
C ASN A 58 3.73 -0.03 -0.76
N VAL A 59 3.28 1.01 -1.43
CA VAL A 59 1.86 1.30 -1.61
C VAL A 59 1.56 1.50 -3.09
N ALA A 60 0.61 0.72 -3.61
CA ALA A 60 0.07 0.89 -4.95
C ALA A 60 -1.37 1.40 -4.83
N ALA A 61 -1.63 2.55 -5.42
CA ALA A 61 -2.95 3.19 -5.39
C ALA A 61 -3.15 4.06 -6.62
N HIS A 62 -4.37 4.06 -7.14
CA HIS A 62 -4.81 5.01 -8.17
C HIS A 62 -5.57 6.20 -7.55
N SER A 63 -6.09 6.02 -6.34
CA SER A 63 -6.84 7.04 -5.61
C SER A 63 -6.77 6.79 -4.10
N ASN A 64 -7.31 7.71 -3.32
CA ASN A 64 -7.45 7.58 -1.86
C ASN A 64 -8.55 6.60 -1.41
N THR A 65 -9.33 6.03 -2.35
CA THR A 65 -10.44 5.13 -2.03
C THR A 65 -10.11 3.66 -2.19
N ALA A 66 -8.98 3.33 -2.84
CA ALA A 66 -8.55 1.94 -3.03
C ALA A 66 -7.03 1.87 -3.16
N ALA A 67 -6.40 1.08 -2.32
CA ALA A 67 -4.94 0.92 -2.28
C ALA A 67 -4.55 -0.50 -1.86
N LEU A 68 -3.31 -0.84 -2.14
CA LEU A 68 -2.65 -2.04 -1.64
C LEU A 68 -1.35 -1.61 -0.95
N ALA A 69 -1.16 -2.00 0.31
CA ALA A 69 0.08 -1.80 1.05
C ALA A 69 0.74 -3.16 1.30
N TYR A 70 1.99 -3.32 0.92
CA TYR A 70 2.66 -4.62 0.97
C TYR A 70 4.12 -4.51 1.38
N GLY A 71 4.57 -5.56 2.06
CA GLY A 71 5.90 -5.63 2.64
C GLY A 71 6.12 -4.61 3.74
N GLY A 72 7.36 -4.33 4.04
CA GLY A 72 7.78 -3.36 5.03
C GLY A 72 8.70 -3.96 6.10
N TYR A 73 9.11 -3.10 7.03
CA TYR A 73 9.95 -3.45 8.18
C TYR A 73 9.20 -3.12 9.47
N LEU A 74 9.10 -4.10 10.35
CA LEU A 74 8.36 -4.01 11.62
C LEU A 74 9.20 -3.44 12.78
N GLY A 75 10.52 -3.31 12.59
CA GLY A 75 11.49 -3.23 13.66
C GLY A 75 12.10 -4.62 13.93
N PRO A 76 13.04 -4.76 14.88
CA PRO A 76 13.55 -6.09 15.23
C PRO A 76 12.39 -7.04 15.62
N PRO A 77 12.28 -8.27 15.05
CA PRO A 77 13.32 -8.97 14.31
C PRO A 77 13.30 -8.83 12.78
N GLY A 78 12.46 -7.98 12.16
CA GLY A 78 12.69 -7.87 10.75
C GLY A 78 11.53 -7.48 9.82
N ASN A 79 11.66 -7.95 8.60
CA ASN A 79 10.79 -7.62 7.49
C ASN A 79 9.50 -8.42 7.51
N THR A 80 8.49 -7.90 6.86
CA THR A 80 7.22 -8.58 6.69
C THR A 80 6.86 -8.73 5.21
N GLY A 81 6.12 -9.78 4.90
CA GLY A 81 5.42 -9.95 3.62
C GLY A 81 3.96 -9.51 3.67
N VAL A 82 3.47 -9.10 4.84
CA VAL A 82 2.06 -8.74 5.05
C VAL A 82 1.59 -7.76 4.01
N THR A 83 0.45 -8.09 3.41
CA THR A 83 -0.22 -7.29 2.41
C THR A 83 -1.62 -6.93 2.91
N GLU A 84 -1.95 -5.65 2.86
CA GLU A 84 -3.25 -5.13 3.25
C GLU A 84 -3.89 -4.34 2.12
N SER A 85 -5.19 -4.54 1.91
CA SER A 85 -6.01 -3.85 0.92
C SER A 85 -6.91 -2.81 1.59
N TRP A 86 -6.90 -1.59 1.05
CA TRP A 86 -7.73 -0.46 1.46
C TRP A 86 -8.97 -0.36 0.58
N ASN A 87 -10.14 -0.23 1.19
CA ASN A 87 -11.43 -0.12 0.50
C ASN A 87 -12.07 1.28 0.57
N GLY A 88 -11.30 2.28 1.00
CA GLY A 88 -11.79 3.64 1.25
C GLY A 88 -12.21 3.90 2.70
N THR A 89 -12.27 2.86 3.54
CA THR A 89 -12.69 2.97 4.93
C THR A 89 -11.79 2.19 5.88
N SER A 90 -11.38 0.99 5.51
CA SER A 90 -10.58 0.10 6.36
C SER A 90 -9.55 -0.69 5.57
N TRP A 91 -8.51 -1.13 6.27
CA TRP A 91 -7.53 -2.06 5.77
C TRP A 91 -7.92 -3.50 6.12
N THR A 92 -7.76 -4.39 5.18
CA THR A 92 -8.00 -5.83 5.34
C THR A 92 -6.78 -6.60 4.86
N GLU A 93 -6.27 -7.52 5.68
CA GLU A 93 -5.17 -8.40 5.29
C GLU A 93 -5.60 -9.33 4.16
N VAL A 94 -4.74 -9.47 3.17
CA VAL A 94 -4.92 -10.30 1.98
C VAL A 94 -3.69 -11.21 1.82
N ALA A 95 -3.53 -11.88 0.67
CA ALA A 95 -2.40 -12.77 0.46
C ALA A 95 -1.06 -12.02 0.52
N ASP A 96 -0.12 -12.54 1.28
CA ASP A 96 1.20 -11.95 1.50
C ASP A 96 2.13 -12.07 0.29
N LEU A 97 3.18 -11.25 0.29
CA LEU A 97 4.33 -11.45 -0.60
C LEU A 97 4.96 -12.83 -0.36
N ALA A 98 5.43 -13.45 -1.41
CA ALA A 98 6.19 -14.71 -1.31
C ALA A 98 7.52 -14.52 -0.56
N SER A 99 8.07 -13.30 -0.60
CA SER A 99 9.31 -12.94 0.11
C SER A 99 9.15 -11.64 0.88
N ALA A 100 9.30 -11.70 2.21
CA ALA A 100 9.26 -10.53 3.06
C ALA A 100 10.38 -9.54 2.71
N ARG A 101 10.03 -8.29 2.40
CA ARG A 101 10.97 -7.24 1.98
C ARG A 101 10.40 -5.83 2.16
N TYR A 102 11.29 -4.84 2.19
CA TYR A 102 10.94 -3.41 2.35
C TYR A 102 11.76 -2.54 1.39
N ASN A 103 11.35 -1.30 1.19
CA ASN A 103 12.04 -0.32 0.33
C ASN A 103 12.26 -0.83 -1.11
N GLY A 104 11.34 -1.59 -1.66
CA GLY A 104 11.33 -1.91 -3.08
C GLY A 104 10.79 -0.75 -3.91
N THR A 105 10.80 -0.92 -5.21
CA THR A 105 10.10 -0.03 -6.14
C THR A 105 8.78 -0.65 -6.52
N SER A 106 7.71 0.14 -6.50
CA SER A 106 6.38 -0.35 -6.78
C SER A 106 5.56 0.62 -7.63
N ALA A 107 4.61 0.08 -8.36
CA ALA A 107 3.59 0.85 -9.04
C ALA A 107 2.33 -0.01 -9.25
N GLY A 108 1.25 0.65 -9.68
CA GLY A 108 0.00 -0.01 -9.98
C GLY A 108 -1.18 0.53 -9.18
N SER A 109 -2.16 -0.32 -9.00
CA SER A 109 -3.40 -0.03 -8.28
C SER A 109 -3.69 -1.11 -7.25
N SER A 110 -4.81 -1.00 -6.53
CA SER A 110 -5.28 -2.03 -5.60
C SER A 110 -5.62 -3.38 -6.26
N THR A 111 -5.79 -3.42 -7.58
CA THR A 111 -6.18 -4.63 -8.33
C THR A 111 -5.08 -5.17 -9.23
N SER A 112 -4.08 -4.34 -9.55
CA SER A 112 -2.94 -4.73 -10.39
C SER A 112 -1.72 -3.92 -9.95
N ALA A 113 -0.80 -4.56 -9.29
CA ALA A 113 0.40 -3.94 -8.74
C ALA A 113 1.62 -4.84 -8.91
N TRP A 114 2.79 -4.24 -8.84
CA TRP A 114 4.05 -4.99 -8.84
C TRP A 114 5.01 -4.40 -7.81
N LEU A 115 5.93 -5.23 -7.35
CA LEU A 115 7.04 -4.90 -6.48
C LEU A 115 8.32 -5.46 -7.05
N ALA A 116 9.33 -4.64 -7.23
CA ALA A 116 10.65 -5.06 -7.69
C ALA A 116 11.74 -4.65 -6.69
N GLY A 117 12.69 -5.54 -6.50
CA GLY A 117 13.83 -5.32 -5.60
C GLY A 117 13.41 -5.26 -4.13
N GLY A 118 14.11 -4.43 -3.36
CA GLY A 118 13.91 -4.28 -1.91
C GLY A 118 14.94 -5.02 -1.08
N SER A 119 14.89 -4.81 0.25
CA SER A 119 15.85 -5.36 1.21
C SER A 119 15.14 -6.24 2.24
N PRO A 120 15.79 -7.25 2.81
CA PRO A 120 17.00 -7.92 2.36
C PRO A 120 16.68 -8.82 1.18
N GLY A 121 17.61 -9.15 0.35
CA GLY A 121 17.34 -10.20 -0.59
C GLY A 121 17.93 -10.02 -1.96
N THR A 122 17.25 -10.60 -2.94
CA THR A 122 17.67 -10.64 -4.33
C THR A 122 17.26 -9.34 -5.02
N PRO A 123 18.20 -8.47 -5.39
CA PRO A 123 17.87 -7.14 -5.94
C PRO A 123 17.05 -7.18 -7.24
N ASN A 124 16.94 -8.32 -7.88
CA ASN A 124 16.24 -8.53 -9.14
C ASN A 124 14.88 -9.24 -8.97
N ALA A 125 14.46 -9.54 -7.74
CA ALA A 125 13.17 -10.21 -7.52
C ALA A 125 12.01 -9.25 -7.82
N THR A 126 11.03 -9.75 -8.58
CA THR A 126 9.77 -9.03 -8.87
C THR A 126 8.60 -9.93 -8.51
N GLU A 127 7.61 -9.34 -7.87
CA GLU A 127 6.32 -9.99 -7.59
C GLU A 127 5.19 -9.15 -8.16
N GLU A 128 4.16 -9.81 -8.67
CA GLU A 128 2.96 -9.17 -9.19
C GLU A 128 1.75 -9.53 -8.34
N TRP A 129 0.92 -8.53 -8.10
CA TRP A 129 -0.41 -8.70 -7.53
C TRP A 129 -1.45 -8.50 -8.61
N LEU A 130 -2.29 -9.51 -8.81
CA LEU A 130 -3.40 -9.44 -9.75
C LEU A 130 -4.66 -9.95 -9.05
N VAL A 131 -5.68 -9.13 -9.01
CA VAL A 131 -7.04 -9.60 -8.69
C VAL A 131 -7.63 -10.15 -9.97
N PRO A 132 -7.93 -11.46 -10.05
CA PRO A 132 -8.55 -12.03 -11.25
C PRO A 132 -9.84 -11.30 -11.58
N ALA A 133 -10.02 -10.92 -12.83
CA ALA A 133 -11.30 -10.40 -13.29
C ALA A 133 -12.37 -11.48 -13.08
N THR A 134 -13.40 -11.15 -12.33
CA THR A 134 -14.59 -12.01 -12.23
C THR A 134 -15.24 -12.06 -13.61
N VAL A 135 -15.07 -13.19 -14.30
CA VAL A 135 -15.79 -13.44 -15.55
C VAL A 135 -17.26 -13.66 -15.19
N THR A 136 -18.07 -12.62 -15.31
CA THR A 136 -19.51 -12.77 -15.27
C THR A 136 -19.92 -13.40 -16.62
N ASN A 137 -20.22 -14.68 -16.61
CA ASN A 137 -20.81 -15.35 -17.76
C ASN A 137 -22.20 -14.74 -17.99
N THR A 138 -22.27 -13.76 -18.87
CA THR A 138 -23.56 -13.28 -19.37
C THR A 138 -24.05 -14.32 -20.36
N THR A 139 -25.02 -15.14 -19.96
CA THR A 139 -25.71 -16.05 -20.88
C THR A 139 -26.50 -15.19 -21.87
N ILE A 140 -26.02 -15.11 -23.11
CA ILE A 140 -26.81 -14.51 -24.19
C ILE A 140 -27.87 -15.54 -24.58
N THR A 141 -29.10 -15.31 -24.16
CA THR A 141 -30.24 -16.10 -24.65
C THR A 141 -30.59 -15.58 -26.04
N VAL A 142 -30.27 -16.35 -27.07
CA VAL A 142 -30.69 -16.04 -28.42
C VAL A 142 -32.09 -16.66 -28.58
N SER A 143 -33.08 -15.83 -28.72
CA SER A 143 -34.44 -16.24 -29.05
C SER A 143 -34.69 -16.21 -30.54
#